data_060aedffe417940913ebfa9cea8e6250
#
_entry.id   060aedffe417940913ebfa9cea8e6250
#
_cell.length_a   1.000
_cell.length_b   1.000
_cell.length_c   1.000
_cell.angle_alpha   90.00
_cell.angle_beta   90.00
_cell.angle_gamma   90.00
#
_symmetry.space_group_name_H-M   'P 1'
#
loop_
_entity.id
_entity.type
_entity.pdbx_description
1 polymer ?
#
loop_
_entity_poly.entity_id
_entity_poly.type
_entity_poly.pdbx_seq_one_letter_code
_entity_poly.pdbx_strand_id
1 'polypeptide(L)'
;MNSYESIFKEMGESARAASIVLQQLSEKRINEVLCAIADALVQHSEQILIANHMDMESARGVVPDTMLDRLLLSKERINQMAEGVRQVSLLPSPVGTILETINRPNGLHIEKRAVPFGVIGIIFEARPNVTVDAGALCFKTANATILRGGKEAYRTNRVIVSIMQDVLEDNDLPRAAIQLVEVLDREAVSVLLQQRRYIDVVIPRGGAGLIQRVVRDSMIPVIETGSGVCHTYVDAEANIDMAVDIAVNAKVQRPSVCNSMETLLVHKSIAPKFLLALDSKLETHHVTIHGTPDVLQIVKGIAVDEHSFSTEYNDLDLNVAIVSSVDEAISHINQYTTHHSEAIVTDNMKTAQHFMNLIDCSTVYHNASTRFTDGFEFGFGAEIGISTQKLHARGPMGLQALTSYKYFVFGTGQIRS
;
A
#
# COMPACT_ATOMS: atom_id res chain seq x y z
N MET A 1 30.75 13.67 14.20
CA MET A 1 29.48 13.38 13.51
C MET A 1 29.81 12.46 12.37
N ASN A 2 29.08 11.35 12.24
CA ASN A 2 29.18 10.49 11.07
C ASN A 2 28.73 11.32 9.84
N SER A 3 29.36 11.18 8.68
CA SER A 3 29.00 11.98 7.49
C SER A 3 27.50 11.86 7.13
N TYR A 4 26.89 10.72 7.38
CA TYR A 4 25.46 10.51 7.17
C TYR A 4 24.56 11.30 8.13
N GLU A 5 24.95 11.48 9.39
CA GLU A 5 24.19 12.29 10.37
C GLU A 5 24.06 13.75 9.90
N SER A 6 25.15 14.33 9.34
CA SER A 6 25.11 15.69 8.81
C SER A 6 24.18 15.82 7.60
N ILE A 7 24.23 14.86 6.66
CA ILE A 7 23.38 14.84 5.45
C ILE A 7 21.90 14.75 5.87
N PHE A 8 21.55 13.81 6.72
CA PHE A 8 20.14 13.63 7.13
C PHE A 8 19.61 14.73 8.04
N LYS A 9 20.49 15.39 8.81
CA LYS A 9 20.14 16.60 9.56
C LYS A 9 19.74 17.71 8.61
N GLU A 10 20.55 18.02 7.61
CA GLU A 10 20.27 19.07 6.62
C GLU A 10 19.01 18.78 5.81
N MET A 11 18.87 17.52 5.31
CA MET A 11 17.64 17.08 4.63
C MET A 11 16.41 17.21 5.53
N GLY A 12 16.51 16.82 6.79
CA GLY A 12 15.43 16.89 7.74
C GLY A 12 15.03 18.33 8.09
N GLU A 13 16.00 19.21 8.32
CA GLU A 13 15.76 20.64 8.59
C GLU A 13 15.09 21.33 7.42
N SER A 14 15.56 21.08 6.19
CA SER A 14 14.96 21.64 4.98
C SER A 14 13.56 21.08 4.69
N ALA A 15 13.33 19.77 4.93
CA ALA A 15 11.99 19.18 4.83
C ALA A 15 11.00 19.77 5.83
N ARG A 16 11.42 19.99 7.07
CA ARG A 16 10.59 20.68 8.10
C ARG A 16 10.22 22.08 7.67
N ALA A 17 11.18 22.87 7.19
CA ALA A 17 10.90 24.21 6.67
C ALA A 17 9.93 24.17 5.49
N ALA A 18 10.12 23.24 4.56
CA ALA A 18 9.23 23.06 3.42
C ALA A 18 7.80 22.67 3.86
N SER A 19 7.65 21.77 4.82
CA SER A 19 6.33 21.34 5.30
C SER A 19 5.50 22.50 5.88
N ILE A 20 6.16 23.50 6.50
CA ILE A 20 5.49 24.70 7.02
C ILE A 20 4.95 25.55 5.85
N VAL A 21 5.70 25.65 4.75
CA VAL A 21 5.26 26.38 3.56
C VAL A 21 4.08 25.67 2.91
N LEU A 22 4.16 24.34 2.75
CA LEU A 22 3.08 23.54 2.13
C LEU A 22 1.76 23.67 2.88
N GLN A 23 1.78 23.73 4.22
CA GLN A 23 0.57 23.87 5.04
C GLN A 23 -0.16 25.21 4.84
N GLN A 24 0.47 26.20 4.23
CA GLN A 24 -0.12 27.51 3.94
C GLN A 24 -0.75 27.59 2.56
N LEU A 25 -0.53 26.56 1.71
CA LEU A 25 -1.05 26.55 0.36
C LEU A 25 -2.55 26.25 0.34
N SER A 26 -3.26 26.91 -0.57
CA SER A 26 -4.62 26.51 -0.89
C SER A 26 -4.64 25.18 -1.67
N GLU A 27 -5.72 24.43 -1.54
CA GLU A 27 -5.90 23.21 -2.34
C GLU A 27 -5.78 23.47 -3.84
N LYS A 28 -6.33 24.60 -4.31
CA LYS A 28 -6.22 25.03 -5.72
C LYS A 28 -4.74 25.13 -6.14
N ARG A 29 -3.89 25.76 -5.34
CA ARG A 29 -2.47 25.93 -5.64
C ARG A 29 -1.73 24.59 -5.67
N ILE A 30 -2.03 23.71 -4.73
CA ILE A 30 -1.50 22.34 -4.70
C ILE A 30 -1.87 21.60 -5.99
N ASN A 31 -3.13 21.68 -6.42
CA ASN A 31 -3.61 21.03 -7.63
C ASN A 31 -2.94 21.55 -8.90
N GLU A 32 -2.76 22.87 -9.01
CA GLU A 32 -2.05 23.51 -10.13
C GLU A 32 -0.61 22.98 -10.24
N VAL A 33 0.11 22.88 -9.13
CA VAL A 33 1.49 22.34 -9.09
C VAL A 33 1.53 20.86 -9.44
N LEU A 34 0.58 20.05 -8.96
CA LEU A 34 0.48 18.64 -9.34
C LEU A 34 0.26 18.46 -10.84
N CYS A 35 -0.62 19.27 -11.44
CA CYS A 35 -0.81 19.24 -12.90
C CYS A 35 0.48 19.64 -13.64
N ALA A 36 1.20 20.65 -13.18
CA ALA A 36 2.49 21.03 -13.76
C ALA A 36 3.55 19.91 -13.62
N ILE A 37 3.57 19.18 -12.50
CA ILE A 37 4.43 18.00 -12.33
C ILE A 37 4.07 16.92 -13.35
N ALA A 38 2.78 16.63 -13.54
CA ALA A 38 2.33 15.65 -14.52
C ALA A 38 2.76 16.01 -15.94
N ASP A 39 2.64 17.28 -16.32
CA ASP A 39 3.02 17.76 -17.64
C ASP A 39 4.55 17.70 -17.83
N ALA A 40 5.33 18.06 -16.81
CA ALA A 40 6.79 18.00 -16.84
C ALA A 40 7.30 16.55 -16.97
N LEU A 41 6.68 15.57 -16.30
CA LEU A 41 7.03 14.15 -16.45
C LEU A 41 6.88 13.67 -17.88
N VAL A 42 5.80 14.07 -18.57
CA VAL A 42 5.58 13.73 -19.98
C VAL A 42 6.59 14.47 -20.89
N GLN A 43 6.80 15.75 -20.64
CA GLN A 43 7.73 16.58 -21.41
C GLN A 43 9.16 16.06 -21.33
N HIS A 44 9.61 15.59 -20.17
CA HIS A 44 10.94 15.07 -19.92
C HIS A 44 11.05 13.53 -20.00
N SER A 45 10.07 12.87 -20.65
CA SER A 45 10.01 11.41 -20.72
C SER A 45 11.28 10.78 -21.31
N GLU A 46 11.92 11.42 -22.29
CA GLU A 46 13.17 10.92 -22.89
C GLU A 46 14.31 10.87 -21.87
N GLN A 47 14.46 11.89 -21.02
CA GLN A 47 15.49 11.91 -19.98
C GLN A 47 15.25 10.79 -18.95
N ILE A 48 13.98 10.57 -18.57
CA ILE A 48 13.59 9.48 -17.67
C ILE A 48 13.93 8.13 -18.31
N LEU A 49 13.61 7.92 -19.59
CA LEU A 49 13.86 6.66 -20.30
C LEU A 49 15.36 6.38 -20.45
N ILE A 50 16.19 7.39 -20.70
CA ILE A 50 17.66 7.23 -20.76
C ILE A 50 18.18 6.75 -19.40
N ALA A 51 17.77 7.40 -18.30
CA ALA A 51 18.20 7.00 -16.96
C ALA A 51 17.70 5.59 -16.61
N ASN A 52 16.47 5.26 -17.00
CA ASN A 52 15.87 3.94 -16.78
C ASN A 52 16.60 2.84 -17.57
N HIS A 53 16.99 3.10 -18.80
CA HIS A 53 17.78 2.17 -19.59
C HIS A 53 19.13 1.84 -18.90
N MET A 54 19.81 2.84 -18.35
CA MET A 54 21.06 2.63 -17.60
C MET A 54 20.85 1.80 -16.32
N ASP A 55 19.74 2.02 -15.62
CA ASP A 55 19.39 1.23 -14.44
C ASP A 55 19.04 -0.22 -14.84
N MET A 56 18.28 -0.42 -15.92
CA MET A 56 17.95 -1.73 -16.47
C MET A 56 19.19 -2.53 -16.89
N GLU A 57 20.15 -1.91 -17.58
CA GLU A 57 21.41 -2.57 -17.95
C GLU A 57 22.22 -2.98 -16.72
N SER A 58 22.28 -2.13 -15.71
CA SER A 58 22.98 -2.43 -14.44
C SER A 58 22.31 -3.52 -13.61
N ALA A 59 20.99 -3.70 -13.77
CA ALA A 59 20.18 -4.67 -13.00
C ALA A 59 20.13 -6.06 -13.66
N ARG A 60 20.35 -6.17 -14.98
CA ARG A 60 20.32 -7.46 -15.71
C ARG A 60 21.30 -8.47 -15.13
N GLY A 61 20.82 -9.66 -14.83
CA GLY A 61 21.59 -10.74 -14.22
C GLY A 61 21.95 -10.53 -12.75
N VAL A 62 21.53 -9.40 -12.15
CA VAL A 62 21.74 -9.09 -10.73
C VAL A 62 20.48 -9.25 -9.91
N VAL A 63 19.32 -8.94 -10.51
CA VAL A 63 18.01 -9.06 -9.85
C VAL A 63 17.10 -10.04 -10.60
N PRO A 64 16.08 -10.64 -9.94
CA PRO A 64 15.11 -11.51 -10.61
C PRO A 64 14.32 -10.80 -11.72
N ASP A 65 13.85 -11.54 -12.71
CA ASP A 65 13.09 -11.01 -13.86
C ASP A 65 11.81 -10.28 -13.43
N THR A 66 11.14 -10.74 -12.37
CA THR A 66 9.98 -10.08 -11.79
C THR A 66 10.30 -8.69 -11.25
N MET A 67 11.52 -8.47 -10.77
CA MET A 67 12.00 -7.17 -10.33
C MET A 67 12.41 -6.30 -11.52
N LEU A 68 12.94 -6.89 -12.59
CA LEU A 68 13.23 -6.17 -13.84
C LEU A 68 11.96 -5.60 -14.48
N ASP A 69 10.85 -6.36 -14.51
CA ASP A 69 9.57 -5.81 -15.02
C ASP A 69 9.06 -4.63 -14.18
N ARG A 70 9.22 -4.68 -12.85
CA ARG A 70 8.86 -3.57 -11.96
C ARG A 70 9.73 -2.32 -12.16
N LEU A 71 10.99 -2.51 -12.54
CA LEU A 71 11.95 -1.43 -12.79
C LEU A 71 11.73 -0.77 -14.15
N LEU A 72 11.31 -1.55 -15.16
CA LEU A 72 11.17 -1.10 -16.54
C LEU A 72 10.15 0.02 -16.67
N LEU A 73 10.55 1.12 -17.32
CA LEU A 73 9.65 2.17 -17.78
C LEU A 73 9.55 2.17 -19.31
N SER A 74 8.39 2.55 -19.81
CA SER A 74 8.12 2.87 -21.21
C SER A 74 7.43 4.22 -21.28
N LYS A 75 7.25 4.77 -22.48
CA LYS A 75 6.46 6.00 -22.68
C LYS A 75 5.04 5.86 -22.10
N GLU A 76 4.42 4.70 -22.30
CA GLU A 76 3.08 4.40 -21.80
C GLU A 76 3.06 4.39 -20.26
N ARG A 77 4.05 3.75 -19.61
CA ARG A 77 4.15 3.73 -18.15
C ARG A 77 4.39 5.13 -17.59
N ILE A 78 5.20 5.97 -18.25
CA ILE A 78 5.40 7.38 -17.84
C ILE A 78 4.11 8.18 -18.00
N ASN A 79 3.38 8.00 -19.10
CA ASN A 79 2.06 8.64 -19.30
C ASN A 79 1.04 8.19 -18.24
N GLN A 80 1.05 6.92 -17.84
CA GLN A 80 0.21 6.40 -16.76
C GLN A 80 0.59 7.03 -15.40
N MET A 81 1.89 7.20 -15.12
CA MET A 81 2.34 7.90 -13.92
C MET A 81 1.86 9.35 -13.89
N ALA A 82 1.99 10.08 -15.01
CA ALA A 82 1.51 11.45 -15.15
C ALA A 82 0.01 11.55 -14.98
N GLU A 83 -0.74 10.61 -15.58
CA GLU A 83 -2.19 10.54 -15.40
C GLU A 83 -2.58 10.25 -13.95
N GLY A 84 -1.86 9.37 -13.27
CA GLY A 84 -2.02 9.14 -11.83
C GLY A 84 -1.87 10.42 -11.00
N VAL A 85 -0.88 11.27 -11.32
CA VAL A 85 -0.71 12.58 -10.66
C VAL A 85 -1.89 13.52 -10.94
N ARG A 86 -2.42 13.54 -12.19
CA ARG A 86 -3.61 14.33 -12.52
C ARG A 86 -4.84 13.84 -11.73
N GLN A 87 -5.03 12.55 -11.62
CA GLN A 87 -6.11 11.98 -10.83
C GLN A 87 -5.98 12.36 -9.35
N VAL A 88 -4.77 12.29 -8.76
CA VAL A 88 -4.51 12.77 -7.40
C VAL A 88 -4.87 14.25 -7.24
N SER A 89 -4.59 15.10 -8.26
CA SER A 89 -4.95 16.51 -8.19
C SER A 89 -6.47 16.75 -8.11
N LEU A 90 -7.28 15.85 -8.68
CA LEU A 90 -8.74 15.94 -8.66
C LEU A 90 -9.38 15.41 -7.37
N LEU A 91 -8.67 14.62 -6.59
CA LEU A 91 -9.19 14.12 -5.31
C LEU A 91 -9.38 15.26 -4.31
N PRO A 92 -10.45 15.25 -3.50
CA PRO A 92 -10.61 16.24 -2.44
C PRO A 92 -9.52 16.05 -1.37
N SER A 93 -8.88 17.15 -0.97
CA SER A 93 -7.90 17.12 0.11
C SER A 93 -8.59 16.85 1.45
N PRO A 94 -8.10 15.91 2.28
CA PRO A 94 -8.59 15.73 3.64
C PRO A 94 -8.13 16.85 4.59
N VAL A 95 -7.11 17.62 4.24
CA VAL A 95 -6.51 18.64 5.11
C VAL A 95 -7.53 19.74 5.42
N GLY A 96 -7.70 20.05 6.70
CA GLY A 96 -8.65 21.06 7.20
C GLY A 96 -10.07 20.52 7.42
N THR A 97 -10.38 19.28 7.04
CA THR A 97 -11.70 18.67 7.28
C THR A 97 -11.98 18.58 8.77
N ILE A 98 -13.16 19.03 9.19
CA ILE A 98 -13.64 18.87 10.57
C ILE A 98 -14.13 17.44 10.75
N LEU A 99 -13.42 16.65 11.56
CA LEU A 99 -13.73 15.26 11.85
C LEU A 99 -14.76 15.12 12.97
N GLU A 100 -14.75 16.07 13.93
CA GLU A 100 -15.62 16.06 15.09
C GLU A 100 -15.77 17.47 15.65
N THR A 101 -16.95 17.82 16.15
CA THR A 101 -17.24 19.07 16.84
C THR A 101 -17.79 18.78 18.25
N ILE A 102 -17.19 19.41 19.28
CA ILE A 102 -17.59 19.24 20.68
C ILE A 102 -17.90 20.62 21.27
N ASN A 103 -19.14 20.85 21.67
CA ASN A 103 -19.57 22.04 22.40
C ASN A 103 -19.60 21.72 23.90
N ARG A 104 -18.86 22.51 24.71
CA ARG A 104 -18.79 22.30 26.15
C ARG A 104 -19.76 23.21 26.91
N PRO A 105 -20.31 22.74 28.07
CA PRO A 105 -21.21 23.59 28.89
C PRO A 105 -20.61 24.93 29.34
N ASN A 106 -19.29 25.03 29.45
CA ASN A 106 -18.57 26.26 29.80
C ASN A 106 -18.38 27.24 28.63
N GLY A 107 -18.96 26.90 27.43
CA GLY A 107 -18.87 27.74 26.23
C GLY A 107 -17.68 27.47 25.32
N LEU A 108 -16.78 26.55 25.66
CA LEU A 108 -15.72 26.16 24.72
C LEU A 108 -16.30 25.42 23.50
N HIS A 109 -15.90 25.87 22.32
CA HIS A 109 -16.16 25.18 21.04
C HIS A 109 -14.87 24.50 20.57
N ILE A 110 -14.90 23.17 20.39
CA ILE A 110 -13.72 22.38 20.05
C ILE A 110 -13.97 21.68 18.74
N GLU A 111 -13.06 21.82 17.80
CA GLU A 111 -13.07 21.12 16.54
C GLU A 111 -11.84 20.20 16.44
N LYS A 112 -12.06 18.93 16.11
CA LYS A 112 -11.02 18.00 15.73
C LYS A 112 -10.87 18.09 14.21
N ARG A 113 -9.75 18.57 13.71
CA ARG A 113 -9.51 18.77 12.29
C ARG A 113 -8.36 17.90 11.79
N ALA A 114 -8.51 17.37 10.56
CA ALA A 114 -7.43 16.70 9.86
C ALA A 114 -6.30 17.69 9.52
N VAL A 115 -5.06 17.28 9.77
CA VAL A 115 -3.85 18.06 9.49
C VAL A 115 -2.77 17.16 8.89
N PRO A 116 -1.82 17.68 8.09
CA PRO A 116 -0.67 16.93 7.64
C PRO A 116 0.13 16.33 8.80
N PHE A 117 0.85 15.23 8.58
CA PHE A 117 1.89 14.78 9.52
C PHE A 117 3.02 15.81 9.63
N GLY A 118 3.45 16.33 8.49
CA GLY A 118 4.58 17.25 8.36
C GLY A 118 5.63 16.72 7.41
N VAL A 119 6.47 15.76 7.84
CA VAL A 119 7.49 15.13 7.01
C VAL A 119 7.30 13.62 7.01
N ILE A 120 7.16 13.03 5.83
CA ILE A 120 6.97 11.58 5.63
C ILE A 120 8.23 11.01 4.96
N GLY A 121 8.83 9.99 5.58
CA GLY A 121 9.88 9.19 4.98
C GLY A 121 9.27 8.00 4.23
N ILE A 122 9.66 7.78 2.97
CA ILE A 122 9.19 6.63 2.19
C ILE A 122 10.38 5.81 1.74
N ILE A 123 10.45 4.56 2.18
CA ILE A 123 11.53 3.63 1.84
C ILE A 123 10.98 2.54 0.93
N PHE A 124 11.48 2.44 -0.31
CA PHE A 124 10.92 1.53 -1.30
C PHE A 124 12.00 0.84 -2.14
N GLU A 125 11.63 -0.27 -2.76
CA GLU A 125 12.50 -1.07 -3.63
C GLU A 125 12.35 -0.63 -5.10
N ALA A 126 12.87 -1.41 -6.03
CA ALA A 126 12.96 -1.18 -7.48
C ALA A 126 11.62 -0.88 -8.17
N ARG A 127 11.02 0.28 -7.87
CA ARG A 127 9.73 0.74 -8.43
C ARG A 127 9.76 2.24 -8.70
N PRO A 128 10.25 2.71 -9.86
CA PRO A 128 10.33 4.14 -10.16
C PRO A 128 8.99 4.89 -10.07
N ASN A 129 7.88 4.22 -10.37
CA ASN A 129 6.54 4.81 -10.23
C ASN A 129 6.23 5.24 -8.79
N VAL A 130 6.73 4.51 -7.78
CA VAL A 130 6.52 4.88 -6.37
C VAL A 130 7.10 6.24 -6.04
N THR A 131 8.18 6.66 -6.72
CA THR A 131 8.75 8.01 -6.56
C THR A 131 7.74 9.10 -6.89
N VAL A 132 6.97 8.91 -7.98
CA VAL A 132 5.94 9.85 -8.42
C VAL A 132 4.70 9.76 -7.53
N ASP A 133 4.21 8.55 -7.31
CA ASP A 133 2.98 8.30 -6.54
C ASP A 133 3.13 8.84 -5.10
N ALA A 134 4.23 8.50 -4.43
CA ALA A 134 4.52 8.96 -3.07
C ALA A 134 4.72 10.48 -3.00
N GLY A 135 5.49 11.05 -3.94
CA GLY A 135 5.69 12.49 -4.01
C GLY A 135 4.38 13.25 -4.20
N ALA A 136 3.53 12.80 -5.14
CA ALA A 136 2.25 13.44 -5.43
C ALA A 136 1.26 13.31 -4.26
N LEU A 137 1.11 12.14 -3.66
CA LEU A 137 0.19 11.91 -2.54
C LEU A 137 0.61 12.70 -1.29
N CYS A 138 1.91 12.71 -0.96
CA CYS A 138 2.42 13.51 0.16
C CYS A 138 2.23 15.01 -0.10
N PHE A 139 2.54 15.49 -1.31
CA PHE A 139 2.36 16.89 -1.68
C PHE A 139 0.87 17.30 -1.67
N LYS A 140 -0.04 16.46 -2.17
CA LYS A 140 -1.50 16.70 -2.13
C LYS A 140 -2.02 16.90 -0.71
N THR A 141 -1.42 16.21 0.25
CA THR A 141 -1.78 16.30 1.67
C THR A 141 -0.91 17.29 2.46
N ALA A 142 -0.21 18.20 1.75
CA ALA A 142 0.66 19.23 2.33
C ALA A 142 1.77 18.68 3.24
N ASN A 143 2.27 17.46 2.97
CA ASN A 143 3.43 16.88 3.61
C ASN A 143 4.67 17.06 2.74
N ALA A 144 5.80 17.40 3.35
CA ALA A 144 7.10 17.20 2.73
C ALA A 144 7.48 15.72 2.77
N THR A 145 8.21 15.23 1.77
CA THR A 145 8.60 13.82 1.71
C THR A 145 10.09 13.64 1.47
N ILE A 146 10.66 12.64 2.15
CA ILE A 146 12.03 12.16 1.95
C ILE A 146 11.95 10.74 1.40
N LEU A 147 12.31 10.57 0.13
CA LEU A 147 12.23 9.33 -0.63
C LEU A 147 13.56 8.59 -0.57
N ARG A 148 13.52 7.29 -0.26
CA ARG A 148 14.68 6.40 -0.33
C ARG A 148 14.32 5.18 -1.18
N GLY A 149 14.64 5.21 -2.46
CA GLY A 149 14.47 4.11 -3.41
C GLY A 149 15.59 3.07 -3.35
N GLY A 150 15.35 1.89 -3.92
CA GLY A 150 16.37 0.88 -4.15
C GLY A 150 17.50 1.39 -5.07
N LYS A 151 18.70 0.85 -4.88
CA LYS A 151 19.88 1.21 -5.71
C LYS A 151 19.68 0.88 -7.20
N GLU A 152 18.83 -0.09 -7.47
CA GLU A 152 18.51 -0.60 -8.82
C GLU A 152 17.75 0.44 -9.66
N ALA A 153 17.04 1.38 -9.03
CA ALA A 153 16.27 2.45 -9.67
C ALA A 153 16.86 3.85 -9.43
N TYR A 154 18.10 3.94 -8.97
CA TYR A 154 18.64 5.18 -8.45
C TYR A 154 18.70 6.30 -9.50
N ARG A 155 19.22 6.02 -10.70
CA ARG A 155 19.34 7.05 -11.75
C ARG A 155 17.97 7.53 -12.21
N THR A 156 17.03 6.61 -12.36
CA THR A 156 15.63 6.90 -12.73
C THR A 156 14.97 7.77 -11.68
N ASN A 157 15.03 7.35 -10.40
CA ASN A 157 14.45 8.11 -9.29
C ASN A 157 15.04 9.52 -9.16
N ARG A 158 16.34 9.66 -9.36
CA ARG A 158 17.04 10.95 -9.30
C ARG A 158 16.55 11.90 -10.39
N VAL A 159 16.40 11.43 -11.62
CA VAL A 159 15.85 12.25 -12.73
C VAL A 159 14.40 12.65 -12.45
N ILE A 160 13.57 11.70 -12.01
CA ILE A 160 12.17 11.99 -11.68
C ILE A 160 12.08 13.05 -10.58
N VAL A 161 12.81 12.88 -9.47
CA VAL A 161 12.78 13.85 -8.35
C VAL A 161 13.32 15.21 -8.79
N SER A 162 14.38 15.26 -9.61
CA SER A 162 14.88 16.54 -10.17
C SER A 162 13.81 17.28 -10.95
N ILE A 163 13.07 16.59 -11.83
CA ILE A 163 11.96 17.17 -12.61
C ILE A 163 10.88 17.72 -11.67
N MET A 164 10.48 16.94 -10.66
CA MET A 164 9.48 17.41 -9.68
C MET A 164 9.97 18.64 -8.90
N GLN A 165 11.25 18.67 -8.52
CA GLN A 165 11.86 19.79 -7.81
C GLN A 165 11.97 21.05 -8.67
N ASP A 166 12.29 20.90 -9.97
CA ASP A 166 12.34 22.02 -10.90
C ASP A 166 10.95 22.67 -11.05
N VAL A 167 9.88 21.85 -11.14
CA VAL A 167 8.51 22.36 -11.14
C VAL A 167 8.17 23.08 -9.81
N LEU A 168 8.61 22.56 -8.67
CA LEU A 168 8.40 23.24 -7.39
C LEU A 168 9.07 24.63 -7.40
N GLU A 169 10.32 24.72 -7.83
CA GLU A 169 11.09 25.97 -7.91
C GLU A 169 10.46 26.97 -8.89
N ASP A 170 10.04 26.54 -10.07
CA ASP A 170 9.31 27.34 -11.07
C ASP A 170 7.96 27.88 -10.54
N ASN A 171 7.46 27.28 -9.46
CA ASN A 171 6.23 27.67 -8.78
C ASN A 171 6.47 28.40 -7.45
N ASP A 172 7.69 28.90 -7.20
CA ASP A 172 8.11 29.57 -5.97
C ASP A 172 7.95 28.72 -4.70
N LEU A 173 8.10 27.37 -4.83
CA LEU A 173 8.00 26.44 -3.73
C LEU A 173 9.36 25.80 -3.43
N PRO A 174 9.59 25.41 -2.15
CA PRO A 174 10.87 24.84 -1.76
C PRO A 174 11.09 23.48 -2.43
N ARG A 175 12.23 23.30 -3.10
CA ARG A 175 12.68 21.99 -3.66
C ARG A 175 12.66 20.88 -2.60
N ALA A 176 12.91 21.24 -1.34
CA ALA A 176 12.94 20.34 -0.19
C ALA A 176 11.56 19.76 0.18
N ALA A 177 10.47 20.18 -0.49
CA ALA A 177 9.16 19.53 -0.34
C ALA A 177 9.17 18.08 -0.82
N ILE A 178 10.02 17.75 -1.82
CA ILE A 178 10.24 16.39 -2.31
C ILE A 178 11.73 16.16 -2.43
N GLN A 179 12.28 15.26 -1.61
CA GLN A 179 13.72 14.98 -1.59
C GLN A 179 13.99 13.50 -1.85
N LEU A 180 15.13 13.21 -2.49
CA LEU A 180 15.64 11.85 -2.66
C LEU A 180 16.91 11.68 -1.81
N VAL A 181 17.01 10.58 -1.08
CA VAL A 181 18.24 10.14 -0.44
C VAL A 181 19.19 9.60 -1.51
N GLU A 182 20.24 10.34 -1.81
CA GLU A 182 21.23 9.97 -2.85
C GLU A 182 22.27 8.99 -2.34
N VAL A 183 22.36 8.78 -1.03
CA VAL A 183 23.29 7.80 -0.44
C VAL A 183 22.71 6.39 -0.55
N LEU A 184 23.44 5.50 -1.24
CA LEU A 184 22.96 4.16 -1.56
C LEU A 184 23.29 3.12 -0.48
N ASP A 185 24.16 3.44 0.46
CA ASP A 185 24.60 2.51 1.50
C ASP A 185 23.46 2.08 2.43
N ARG A 186 23.51 0.82 2.83
CA ARG A 186 22.53 0.27 3.78
C ARG A 186 22.62 0.90 5.17
N GLU A 187 23.81 1.35 5.57
CA GLU A 187 24.06 2.06 6.82
C GLU A 187 23.34 3.40 6.85
N ALA A 188 23.27 4.11 5.72
CA ALA A 188 22.54 5.36 5.59
C ALA A 188 21.04 5.20 5.93
N VAL A 189 20.43 4.06 5.57
CA VAL A 189 19.03 3.76 5.95
C VAL A 189 18.89 3.67 7.46
N SER A 190 19.84 3.03 8.15
CA SER A 190 19.79 2.93 9.62
C SER A 190 19.90 4.31 10.29
N VAL A 191 20.72 5.22 9.74
CA VAL A 191 20.81 6.60 10.25
C VAL A 191 19.54 7.40 9.94
N LEU A 192 18.95 7.22 8.74
CA LEU A 192 17.66 7.85 8.38
C LEU A 192 16.56 7.46 9.37
N LEU A 193 16.47 6.17 9.74
CA LEU A 193 15.46 5.66 10.65
C LEU A 193 15.60 6.16 12.10
N GLN A 194 16.72 6.82 12.44
CA GLN A 194 16.93 7.48 13.74
C GLN A 194 16.52 8.97 13.74
N GLN A 195 16.11 9.53 12.59
CA GLN A 195 15.84 10.97 12.44
C GLN A 195 14.47 11.40 12.97
N ARG A 196 14.03 10.89 14.10
CA ARG A 196 12.73 11.19 14.74
C ARG A 196 12.48 12.68 14.99
N ARG A 197 13.54 13.47 15.11
CA ARG A 197 13.42 14.92 15.26
C ARG A 197 12.86 15.60 14.01
N TYR A 198 13.09 15.02 12.84
CA TYR A 198 12.81 15.65 11.55
C TYR A 198 11.72 14.95 10.76
N ILE A 199 11.56 13.65 10.94
CA ILE A 199 10.60 12.81 10.22
C ILE A 199 9.51 12.35 11.18
N ASP A 200 8.25 12.55 10.82
CA ASP A 200 7.09 12.26 11.67
C ASP A 200 6.64 10.80 11.55
N VAL A 201 6.73 10.24 10.35
CA VAL A 201 6.34 8.86 10.04
C VAL A 201 7.17 8.30 8.90
N VAL A 202 7.42 7.00 8.93
CA VAL A 202 8.06 6.25 7.82
C VAL A 202 7.10 5.22 7.27
N ILE A 203 7.04 5.12 5.95
CA ILE A 203 6.22 4.12 5.22
C ILE A 203 7.17 3.26 4.37
N PRO A 204 7.44 2.01 4.76
CA PRO A 204 8.18 1.08 3.93
C PRO A 204 7.29 0.51 2.81
N ARG A 205 7.86 0.33 1.61
CA ARG A 205 7.17 -0.22 0.42
C ARG A 205 8.06 -1.23 -0.30
N GLY A 206 7.92 -2.50 0.00
CA GLY A 206 8.77 -3.55 -0.57
C GLY A 206 8.43 -4.93 -0.04
N GLY A 207 9.36 -5.86 -0.16
CA GLY A 207 9.20 -7.21 0.36
C GLY A 207 9.23 -7.27 1.90
N ALA A 208 8.74 -8.38 2.45
CA ALA A 208 8.61 -8.59 3.90
C ALA A 208 9.92 -8.30 4.66
N GLY A 209 11.08 -8.67 4.11
CA GLY A 209 12.37 -8.43 4.74
C GLY A 209 12.73 -6.95 4.91
N LEU A 210 12.37 -6.09 3.94
CA LEU A 210 12.54 -4.63 4.08
C LEU A 210 11.59 -4.09 5.14
N ILE A 211 10.32 -4.48 5.10
CA ILE A 211 9.29 -4.00 6.01
C ILE A 211 9.67 -4.35 7.45
N GLN A 212 9.96 -5.62 7.73
CA GLN A 212 10.38 -6.09 9.06
C GLN A 212 11.63 -5.37 9.58
N ARG A 213 12.60 -5.11 8.69
CA ARG A 213 13.80 -4.35 9.07
C ARG A 213 13.45 -2.92 9.47
N VAL A 214 12.62 -2.22 8.68
CA VAL A 214 12.22 -0.84 8.98
C VAL A 214 11.43 -0.78 10.30
N VAL A 215 10.49 -1.70 10.51
CA VAL A 215 9.69 -1.79 11.74
C VAL A 215 10.57 -2.02 12.97
N ARG A 216 11.54 -2.95 12.87
CA ARG A 216 12.44 -3.29 13.99
C ARG A 216 13.44 -2.19 14.32
N ASP A 217 14.01 -1.53 13.30
CA ASP A 217 15.17 -0.66 13.45
C ASP A 217 14.78 0.83 13.56
N SER A 218 13.50 1.20 13.30
CA SER A 218 13.07 2.60 13.30
C SER A 218 12.78 3.14 14.69
N MET A 219 13.30 4.33 14.96
CA MET A 219 12.89 5.18 16.10
C MET A 219 11.74 6.12 15.74
N ILE A 220 11.37 6.17 14.47
CA ILE A 220 10.26 6.95 13.93
C ILE A 220 9.03 6.03 13.87
N PRO A 221 7.81 6.51 14.16
CA PRO A 221 6.60 5.74 13.91
C PRO A 221 6.55 5.19 12.49
N VAL A 222 6.19 3.92 12.34
CA VAL A 222 6.11 3.25 11.04
C VAL A 222 4.67 2.91 10.72
N ILE A 223 4.24 3.20 9.50
CA ILE A 223 3.00 2.64 8.94
C ILE A 223 3.40 1.51 8.01
N GLU A 224 3.15 0.29 8.46
CA GLU A 224 3.52 -0.91 7.72
C GLU A 224 2.63 -1.13 6.51
N THR A 225 3.22 -1.50 5.37
CA THR A 225 2.49 -2.14 4.29
C THR A 225 2.69 -3.65 4.43
N GLY A 226 1.61 -4.44 4.29
CA GLY A 226 1.68 -5.87 4.53
C GLY A 226 1.96 -6.69 3.27
N SER A 227 2.53 -7.89 3.44
CA SER A 227 2.41 -9.00 2.50
C SER A 227 1.00 -9.60 2.58
N GLY A 228 0.55 -10.30 1.55
CA GLY A 228 -0.83 -10.79 1.47
C GLY A 228 -0.95 -12.30 1.39
N VAL A 229 -1.01 -13.00 2.53
CA VAL A 229 -1.55 -14.37 2.56
C VAL A 229 -3.06 -14.26 2.74
N CYS A 230 -3.77 -14.07 1.62
CA CYS A 230 -5.22 -13.85 1.62
C CYS A 230 -5.96 -15.18 1.45
N HIS A 231 -7.12 -15.32 2.12
CA HIS A 231 -7.95 -16.51 2.06
C HIS A 231 -9.33 -16.22 1.48
N THR A 232 -9.91 -17.24 0.85
CA THR A 232 -11.35 -17.27 0.55
C THR A 232 -11.92 -18.55 1.14
N TYR A 233 -12.98 -18.43 1.93
CA TYR A 233 -13.74 -19.55 2.44
C TYR A 233 -15.06 -19.71 1.67
N VAL A 234 -15.30 -20.91 1.14
CA VAL A 234 -16.55 -21.28 0.46
C VAL A 234 -17.37 -22.14 1.40
N ASP A 235 -18.47 -21.57 1.88
CA ASP A 235 -19.35 -22.16 2.89
C ASP A 235 -20.28 -23.23 2.32
N ALA A 236 -20.88 -24.02 3.22
CA ALA A 236 -21.86 -25.06 2.87
C ALA A 236 -23.06 -24.54 2.06
N GLU A 237 -23.47 -23.32 2.30
CA GLU A 237 -24.60 -22.65 1.67
C GLU A 237 -24.16 -21.65 0.58
N ALA A 238 -22.99 -21.88 -0.04
CA ALA A 238 -22.51 -21.04 -1.13
C ALA A 238 -23.20 -21.40 -2.45
N ASN A 239 -23.50 -20.36 -3.25
CA ASN A 239 -23.77 -20.57 -4.68
C ASN A 239 -22.48 -20.97 -5.38
N ILE A 240 -22.46 -22.17 -5.96
CA ILE A 240 -21.23 -22.77 -6.52
C ILE A 240 -20.68 -21.98 -7.70
N ASP A 241 -21.53 -21.53 -8.62
CA ASP A 241 -21.09 -20.80 -9.80
C ASP A 241 -20.45 -19.46 -9.41
N MET A 242 -21.09 -18.71 -8.52
CA MET A 242 -20.55 -17.48 -7.93
C MET A 242 -19.22 -17.74 -7.20
N ALA A 243 -19.15 -18.82 -6.42
CA ALA A 243 -17.95 -19.15 -5.67
C ALA A 243 -16.75 -19.50 -6.60
N VAL A 244 -17.01 -20.22 -7.69
CA VAL A 244 -16.01 -20.51 -8.72
C VAL A 244 -15.50 -19.22 -9.37
N ASP A 245 -16.41 -18.34 -9.78
CA ASP A 245 -16.02 -17.09 -10.44
C ASP A 245 -15.20 -16.19 -9.49
N ILE A 246 -15.60 -16.09 -8.22
CA ILE A 246 -14.85 -15.33 -7.19
C ILE A 246 -13.47 -15.94 -6.97
N ALA A 247 -13.37 -17.29 -6.81
CA ALA A 247 -12.09 -17.96 -6.55
C ALA A 247 -11.12 -17.82 -7.74
N VAL A 248 -11.61 -18.01 -8.96
CA VAL A 248 -10.81 -17.82 -10.18
C VAL A 248 -10.33 -16.38 -10.28
N ASN A 249 -11.21 -15.39 -10.14
CA ASN A 249 -10.83 -13.98 -10.16
C ASN A 249 -9.81 -13.64 -9.08
N ALA A 250 -10.03 -14.11 -7.86
CA ALA A 250 -9.16 -13.82 -6.71
C ALA A 250 -7.73 -14.34 -6.91
N LYS A 251 -7.53 -15.44 -7.66
CA LYS A 251 -6.19 -15.98 -7.94
C LYS A 251 -5.61 -15.51 -9.26
N VAL A 252 -6.39 -15.51 -10.33
CA VAL A 252 -5.87 -15.47 -11.71
C VAL A 252 -5.73 -14.03 -12.25
N GLN A 253 -6.60 -13.11 -11.83
CA GLN A 253 -6.65 -11.76 -12.39
C GLN A 253 -5.30 -11.03 -12.31
N ARG A 254 -4.56 -11.18 -11.21
CA ARG A 254 -3.19 -10.68 -11.04
C ARG A 254 -2.52 -11.40 -9.86
N PRO A 255 -1.85 -12.53 -10.07
CA PRO A 255 -1.35 -13.38 -8.98
C PRO A 255 -0.21 -12.75 -8.16
N SER A 256 0.56 -11.79 -8.75
CA SER A 256 1.75 -11.20 -8.13
C SER A 256 1.48 -9.99 -7.21
N VAL A 257 0.24 -9.80 -6.74
CA VAL A 257 -0.14 -8.70 -5.86
C VAL A 257 -0.65 -9.19 -4.51
N CYS A 258 -0.48 -8.37 -3.47
CA CYS A 258 -0.73 -8.74 -2.07
C CYS A 258 -2.19 -9.08 -1.72
N ASN A 259 -3.18 -8.69 -2.54
CA ASN A 259 -4.59 -9.04 -2.35
C ASN A 259 -5.04 -10.24 -3.21
N SER A 260 -4.09 -10.93 -3.89
CA SER A 260 -4.35 -12.21 -4.55
C SER A 260 -4.63 -13.28 -3.51
N MET A 261 -5.56 -14.19 -3.82
CA MET A 261 -5.85 -15.32 -2.94
C MET A 261 -4.70 -16.32 -2.96
N GLU A 262 -4.19 -16.68 -1.78
CA GLU A 262 -3.14 -17.68 -1.62
C GLU A 262 -3.66 -18.99 -1.03
N THR A 263 -4.80 -18.94 -0.32
CA THR A 263 -5.44 -20.11 0.27
C THR A 263 -6.94 -20.10 0.04
N LEU A 264 -7.47 -21.23 -0.40
CA LEU A 264 -8.89 -21.50 -0.56
C LEU A 264 -9.34 -22.57 0.45
N LEU A 265 -10.29 -22.24 1.29
CA LEU A 265 -10.91 -23.16 2.24
C LEU A 265 -12.31 -23.53 1.72
N VAL A 266 -12.65 -24.80 1.75
CA VAL A 266 -13.94 -25.30 1.21
C VAL A 266 -14.66 -26.13 2.23
N HIS A 267 -15.93 -25.83 2.47
CA HIS A 267 -16.75 -26.64 3.38
C HIS A 267 -16.94 -28.07 2.83
N LYS A 268 -16.72 -29.08 3.67
CA LYS A 268 -16.75 -30.50 3.29
C LYS A 268 -17.99 -30.95 2.54
N SER A 269 -19.16 -30.37 2.85
CA SER A 269 -20.43 -30.79 2.23
C SER A 269 -20.55 -30.46 0.75
N ILE A 270 -19.83 -29.44 0.27
CA ILE A 270 -19.86 -29.00 -1.13
C ILE A 270 -18.54 -29.25 -1.86
N ALA A 271 -17.49 -29.63 -1.14
CA ALA A 271 -16.13 -29.76 -1.67
C ALA A 271 -16.06 -30.60 -2.95
N PRO A 272 -16.66 -31.81 -3.05
CA PRO A 272 -16.54 -32.60 -4.28
C PRO A 272 -17.12 -31.90 -5.51
N LYS A 273 -18.28 -31.27 -5.38
CA LYS A 273 -18.93 -30.59 -6.50
C LYS A 273 -18.21 -29.29 -6.86
N PHE A 274 -17.85 -28.50 -5.85
CA PHE A 274 -17.19 -27.21 -6.04
C PHE A 274 -15.77 -27.38 -6.63
N LEU A 275 -14.95 -28.27 -6.05
CA LEU A 275 -13.56 -28.45 -6.48
C LEU A 275 -13.47 -28.98 -7.91
N LEU A 276 -14.35 -29.90 -8.35
CA LEU A 276 -14.39 -30.36 -9.75
C LEU A 276 -14.76 -29.24 -10.72
N ALA A 277 -15.70 -28.35 -10.34
CA ALA A 277 -16.08 -27.21 -11.15
C ALA A 277 -14.94 -26.16 -11.22
N LEU A 278 -14.26 -25.94 -10.10
CA LEU A 278 -13.13 -25.00 -10.01
C LEU A 278 -11.90 -25.51 -10.79
N ASP A 279 -11.52 -26.78 -10.62
CA ASP A 279 -10.33 -27.38 -11.23
C ASP A 279 -10.35 -27.21 -12.75
N SER A 280 -11.49 -27.45 -13.40
CA SER A 280 -11.66 -27.26 -14.84
C SER A 280 -11.39 -25.81 -15.31
N LYS A 281 -11.62 -24.82 -14.45
CA LYS A 281 -11.34 -23.40 -14.74
C LYS A 281 -9.87 -23.06 -14.46
N LEU A 282 -9.33 -23.53 -13.32
CA LEU A 282 -7.94 -23.26 -12.94
C LEU A 282 -6.94 -23.91 -13.88
N GLU A 283 -7.24 -25.10 -14.43
CA GLU A 283 -6.41 -25.78 -15.42
C GLU A 283 -6.20 -24.91 -16.67
N THR A 284 -7.24 -24.21 -17.15
CA THR A 284 -7.14 -23.31 -18.32
C THR A 284 -6.21 -22.12 -18.08
N HIS A 285 -5.97 -21.79 -16.80
CA HIS A 285 -5.07 -20.70 -16.37
C HIS A 285 -3.73 -21.19 -15.83
N HIS A 286 -3.45 -22.50 -15.92
CA HIS A 286 -2.21 -23.11 -15.44
C HIS A 286 -1.95 -22.91 -13.95
N VAL A 287 -2.98 -22.85 -13.12
CA VAL A 287 -2.84 -22.73 -11.66
C VAL A 287 -2.47 -24.08 -11.07
N THR A 288 -1.40 -24.12 -10.29
CA THR A 288 -0.99 -25.30 -9.52
C THR A 288 -1.72 -25.35 -8.19
N ILE A 289 -2.46 -26.43 -7.93
CA ILE A 289 -3.14 -26.67 -6.66
C ILE A 289 -2.17 -27.36 -5.68
N HIS A 290 -1.99 -26.77 -4.50
CA HIS A 290 -1.37 -27.38 -3.33
C HIS A 290 -2.48 -27.83 -2.37
N GLY A 291 -2.77 -29.12 -2.36
CA GLY A 291 -3.95 -29.67 -1.67
C GLY A 291 -3.63 -30.48 -0.42
N THR A 292 -4.52 -30.42 0.57
CA THR A 292 -4.55 -31.40 1.66
C THR A 292 -4.88 -32.79 1.12
N PRO A 293 -4.58 -33.90 1.84
CA PRO A 293 -4.81 -35.26 1.33
C PRO A 293 -6.23 -35.55 0.86
N ASP A 294 -7.24 -34.96 1.47
CA ASP A 294 -8.65 -35.06 1.11
C ASP A 294 -9.00 -34.27 -0.16
N VAL A 295 -8.37 -33.11 -0.38
CA VAL A 295 -8.46 -32.35 -1.64
C VAL A 295 -7.89 -33.18 -2.80
N LEU A 296 -6.71 -33.78 -2.61
CA LEU A 296 -6.01 -34.57 -3.62
C LEU A 296 -6.71 -35.88 -3.99
N GLN A 297 -7.73 -36.29 -3.22
CA GLN A 297 -8.63 -37.38 -3.63
C GLN A 297 -9.67 -36.93 -4.67
N ILE A 298 -9.88 -35.60 -4.80
CA ILE A 298 -10.91 -35.03 -5.69
C ILE A 298 -10.30 -34.44 -6.95
N VAL A 299 -9.18 -33.64 -6.78
CA VAL A 299 -8.50 -32.92 -7.87
C VAL A 299 -7.00 -33.27 -7.88
N LYS A 300 -6.34 -33.03 -9.02
CA LYS A 300 -4.89 -33.20 -9.13
C LYS A 300 -4.16 -32.00 -8.51
N GLY A 301 -3.00 -32.27 -7.91
CA GLY A 301 -2.17 -31.22 -7.35
C GLY A 301 -0.95 -31.77 -6.64
N ILE A 302 -0.27 -30.89 -5.90
CA ILE A 302 0.89 -31.15 -5.06
C ILE A 302 0.42 -31.19 -3.60
N ALA A 303 0.99 -32.06 -2.79
CA ALA A 303 0.65 -32.09 -1.37
C ALA A 303 1.19 -30.83 -0.65
N VAL A 304 0.36 -30.22 0.18
CA VAL A 304 0.80 -29.14 1.10
C VAL A 304 1.82 -29.66 2.10
N ASP A 305 2.74 -28.79 2.49
CA ASP A 305 3.68 -28.98 3.60
C ASP A 305 3.33 -28.04 4.78
N GLU A 306 4.17 -28.07 5.84
CA GLU A 306 3.96 -27.24 7.04
C GLU A 306 4.08 -25.73 6.81
N HIS A 307 4.70 -25.30 5.69
CA HIS A 307 4.92 -23.89 5.35
C HIS A 307 3.94 -23.37 4.30
N SER A 308 3.27 -24.27 3.57
CA SER A 308 2.41 -23.89 2.44
C SER A 308 1.40 -22.83 2.79
N PHE A 309 0.65 -22.98 3.89
CA PHE A 309 -0.38 -22.03 4.31
C PHE A 309 0.15 -20.67 4.82
N SER A 310 1.44 -20.57 5.11
CA SER A 310 2.11 -19.31 5.49
C SER A 310 2.83 -18.65 4.31
N THR A 311 2.75 -19.25 3.12
CA THR A 311 3.49 -18.80 1.93
C THR A 311 2.66 -17.86 1.09
N GLU A 312 3.21 -16.68 0.81
CA GLU A 312 2.73 -15.79 -0.24
C GLU A 312 3.46 -16.14 -1.53
N TYR A 313 2.82 -16.93 -2.41
CA TYR A 313 3.45 -17.44 -3.64
C TYR A 313 3.73 -16.32 -4.65
N ASN A 314 2.82 -15.32 -4.73
CA ASN A 314 2.89 -14.27 -5.75
C ASN A 314 2.90 -14.82 -7.18
N ASP A 315 2.38 -16.02 -7.40
CA ASP A 315 2.33 -16.74 -8.67
C ASP A 315 1.03 -17.55 -8.77
N LEU A 316 0.88 -18.32 -9.85
CA LEU A 316 -0.27 -19.20 -10.13
C LEU A 316 -0.22 -20.49 -9.30
N ASP A 317 0.08 -20.38 -8.02
CA ASP A 317 0.04 -21.42 -7.01
C ASP A 317 -1.06 -21.14 -5.99
N LEU A 318 -1.86 -22.14 -5.60
CA LEU A 318 -3.02 -21.98 -4.72
C LEU A 318 -3.08 -23.10 -3.70
N ASN A 319 -3.03 -22.78 -2.41
CA ASN A 319 -3.33 -23.75 -1.35
C ASN A 319 -4.83 -24.01 -1.28
N VAL A 320 -5.20 -25.28 -1.13
CA VAL A 320 -6.60 -25.69 -0.97
C VAL A 320 -6.73 -26.67 0.19
N ALA A 321 -7.68 -26.41 1.08
CA ALA A 321 -8.02 -27.30 2.19
C ALA A 321 -9.53 -27.44 2.35
N ILE A 322 -9.97 -28.62 2.83
CA ILE A 322 -11.37 -28.88 3.20
C ILE A 322 -11.53 -28.68 4.69
N VAL A 323 -12.56 -27.95 5.09
CA VAL A 323 -12.91 -27.68 6.48
C VAL A 323 -14.32 -28.17 6.81
N SER A 324 -14.56 -28.46 8.08
CA SER A 324 -15.83 -29.04 8.52
C SER A 324 -16.89 -28.02 8.91
N SER A 325 -16.47 -26.77 9.15
CA SER A 325 -17.34 -25.68 9.61
C SER A 325 -16.74 -24.31 9.34
N VAL A 326 -17.55 -23.25 9.46
CA VAL A 326 -17.08 -21.87 9.41
C VAL A 326 -16.10 -21.55 10.56
N ASP A 327 -16.29 -22.12 11.75
CA ASP A 327 -15.38 -21.90 12.89
C ASP A 327 -13.99 -22.50 12.67
N GLU A 328 -13.91 -23.64 11.99
CA GLU A 328 -12.63 -24.22 11.57
C GLU A 328 -11.96 -23.32 10.53
N ALA A 329 -12.71 -22.81 9.55
CA ALA A 329 -12.19 -21.86 8.57
C ALA A 329 -11.66 -20.58 9.25
N ILE A 330 -12.41 -20.01 10.20
CA ILE A 330 -12.00 -18.83 10.98
C ILE A 330 -10.72 -19.12 11.76
N SER A 331 -10.63 -20.28 12.40
CA SER A 331 -9.43 -20.68 13.16
C SER A 331 -8.21 -20.81 12.25
N HIS A 332 -8.37 -21.45 11.09
CA HIS A 332 -7.31 -21.58 10.10
C HIS A 332 -6.85 -20.19 9.59
N ILE A 333 -7.80 -19.35 9.17
CA ILE A 333 -7.49 -18.01 8.66
C ILE A 333 -6.75 -17.18 9.71
N ASN A 334 -7.28 -17.10 10.93
CA ASN A 334 -6.64 -16.31 12.00
C ASN A 334 -5.24 -16.84 12.40
N GLN A 335 -4.93 -18.11 12.10
CA GLN A 335 -3.61 -18.68 12.33
C GLN A 335 -2.60 -18.27 11.24
N TYR A 336 -3.01 -18.18 9.97
CA TYR A 336 -2.11 -18.03 8.83
C TYR A 336 -2.20 -16.68 8.12
N THR A 337 -3.25 -15.88 8.39
CA THR A 337 -3.45 -14.59 7.77
C THR A 337 -2.32 -13.60 8.08
N THR A 338 -1.98 -12.79 7.10
CA THR A 338 -1.16 -11.58 7.28
C THR A 338 -2.03 -10.35 7.59
N HIS A 339 -3.28 -10.53 7.95
CA HIS A 339 -4.26 -9.47 8.26
C HIS A 339 -4.60 -8.55 7.09
N HIS A 340 -4.42 -9.01 5.84
CA HIS A 340 -4.63 -8.20 4.64
C HIS A 340 -6.10 -8.23 4.20
N SER A 341 -6.55 -9.29 3.54
CA SER A 341 -7.89 -9.38 2.94
C SER A 341 -8.40 -10.80 2.99
N GLU A 342 -9.60 -11.00 3.52
CA GLU A 342 -10.21 -12.30 3.68
C GLU A 342 -11.64 -12.30 3.13
N ALA A 343 -12.09 -13.41 2.56
CA ALA A 343 -13.42 -13.50 1.95
C ALA A 343 -14.18 -14.74 2.42
N ILE A 344 -15.50 -14.59 2.53
CA ILE A 344 -16.45 -15.69 2.63
C ILE A 344 -17.42 -15.66 1.46
N VAL A 345 -17.72 -16.82 0.88
CA VAL A 345 -18.80 -16.98 -0.09
C VAL A 345 -19.91 -17.83 0.52
N THR A 346 -21.09 -17.25 0.73
CA THR A 346 -22.26 -17.92 1.33
C THR A 346 -23.53 -17.13 1.05
N ASP A 347 -24.66 -17.83 0.90
CA ASP A 347 -26.00 -17.23 0.86
C ASP A 347 -26.60 -17.05 2.28
N ASN A 348 -25.93 -17.58 3.31
CA ASN A 348 -26.36 -17.45 4.71
C ASN A 348 -25.79 -16.21 5.37
N MET A 349 -26.61 -15.17 5.52
CA MET A 349 -26.22 -13.89 6.14
C MET A 349 -25.76 -14.02 7.60
N LYS A 350 -26.25 -15.01 8.36
CA LYS A 350 -25.80 -15.21 9.75
C LYS A 350 -24.38 -15.77 9.78
N THR A 351 -24.08 -16.74 8.91
CA THR A 351 -22.73 -17.29 8.74
C THR A 351 -21.76 -16.22 8.24
N ALA A 352 -22.18 -15.40 7.25
CA ALA A 352 -21.39 -14.28 6.77
C ALA A 352 -21.06 -13.28 7.89
N GLN A 353 -22.04 -12.86 8.67
CA GLN A 353 -21.84 -11.89 9.76
C GLN A 353 -20.95 -12.48 10.88
N HIS A 354 -21.11 -13.76 11.20
CA HIS A 354 -20.27 -14.46 12.16
C HIS A 354 -18.80 -14.47 11.71
N PHE A 355 -18.55 -14.85 10.46
CA PHE A 355 -17.22 -14.83 9.84
C PHE A 355 -16.63 -13.42 9.87
N MET A 356 -17.35 -12.43 9.37
CA MET A 356 -16.86 -11.04 9.28
C MET A 356 -16.52 -10.43 10.65
N ASN A 357 -17.23 -10.84 11.71
CA ASN A 357 -16.96 -10.34 13.07
C ASN A 357 -15.72 -10.97 13.72
N LEU A 358 -15.38 -12.21 13.34
CA LEU A 358 -14.31 -12.96 14.00
C LEU A 358 -13.00 -12.99 13.24
N ILE A 359 -12.99 -12.58 11.97
CA ILE A 359 -11.78 -12.45 11.17
C ILE A 359 -11.09 -11.12 11.51
N ASP A 360 -9.83 -11.20 11.94
CA ASP A 360 -9.01 -10.02 12.25
C ASP A 360 -8.11 -9.66 11.07
N CYS A 361 -8.67 -8.95 10.09
CA CYS A 361 -7.89 -8.42 8.96
C CYS A 361 -8.32 -6.99 8.58
N SER A 362 -7.61 -6.37 7.64
CA SER A 362 -7.91 -5.00 7.23
C SER A 362 -9.21 -4.91 6.44
N THR A 363 -9.52 -5.95 5.66
CA THR A 363 -10.71 -5.99 4.81
C THR A 363 -11.32 -7.38 4.80
N VAL A 364 -12.62 -7.48 5.09
CA VAL A 364 -13.38 -8.73 5.06
C VAL A 364 -14.49 -8.62 4.02
N TYR A 365 -14.56 -9.60 3.13
CA TYR A 365 -15.52 -9.64 2.02
C TYR A 365 -16.60 -10.70 2.25
N HIS A 366 -17.82 -10.36 1.90
CA HIS A 366 -18.91 -11.27 1.71
C HIS A 366 -19.31 -11.28 0.23
N ASN A 367 -19.23 -12.45 -0.42
CA ASN A 367 -19.57 -12.66 -1.83
C ASN A 367 -18.85 -11.72 -2.81
N ALA A 368 -17.57 -11.44 -2.54
CA ALA A 368 -16.73 -10.64 -3.43
C ALA A 368 -15.27 -11.11 -3.38
N SER A 369 -14.54 -10.83 -4.44
CA SER A 369 -13.12 -11.17 -4.57
C SER A 369 -12.25 -10.29 -3.69
N THR A 370 -11.19 -10.85 -3.10
CA THR A 370 -10.17 -10.12 -2.35
C THR A 370 -9.43 -9.08 -3.21
N ARG A 371 -9.51 -9.22 -4.54
CA ARG A 371 -8.89 -8.30 -5.51
C ARG A 371 -9.41 -6.87 -5.45
N PHE A 372 -10.56 -6.64 -4.84
CA PHE A 372 -11.10 -5.29 -4.63
C PHE A 372 -10.40 -4.50 -3.52
N THR A 373 -9.47 -5.07 -2.74
CA THR A 373 -8.69 -4.30 -1.77
C THR A 373 -7.65 -3.43 -2.49
N ASP A 374 -8.09 -2.32 -3.02
CA ASP A 374 -7.33 -1.39 -3.86
C ASP A 374 -7.90 0.02 -3.69
N GLY A 375 -7.03 1.04 -3.72
CA GLY A 375 -7.45 2.42 -3.49
C GLY A 375 -8.40 2.96 -4.55
N PHE A 376 -8.26 2.56 -5.81
CA PHE A 376 -9.18 2.97 -6.88
C PHE A 376 -10.53 2.29 -6.73
N GLU A 377 -10.54 0.97 -6.47
CA GLU A 377 -11.76 0.19 -6.28
C GLU A 377 -12.56 0.66 -5.05
N PHE A 378 -11.88 1.13 -3.99
CA PHE A 378 -12.51 1.69 -2.80
C PHE A 378 -12.94 3.16 -2.96
N GLY A 379 -12.65 3.78 -4.12
CA GLY A 379 -12.97 5.18 -4.37
C GLY A 379 -12.03 6.17 -3.67
N PHE A 380 -10.89 5.71 -3.15
CA PHE A 380 -9.87 6.58 -2.55
C PHE A 380 -8.95 7.19 -3.60
N GLY A 381 -9.04 6.78 -4.86
CA GLY A 381 -8.14 7.13 -5.94
C GLY A 381 -6.80 6.38 -5.82
N ALA A 382 -5.69 7.11 -5.84
CA ALA A 382 -4.36 6.53 -5.68
C ALA A 382 -4.10 6.10 -4.22
N GLU A 383 -3.20 5.12 -4.05
CA GLU A 383 -2.77 4.66 -2.73
C GLU A 383 -1.25 4.54 -2.63
N ILE A 384 -0.71 4.69 -1.43
CA ILE A 384 0.70 4.45 -1.14
C ILE A 384 0.99 2.98 -0.87
N GLY A 385 -0.05 2.22 -0.54
CA GLY A 385 -0.03 0.79 -0.24
C GLY A 385 -1.16 0.41 0.69
N ILE A 386 -1.18 -0.85 1.08
CA ILE A 386 -2.22 -1.41 1.96
C ILE A 386 -1.59 -1.74 3.30
N SER A 387 -2.10 -1.14 4.38
CA SER A 387 -1.63 -1.41 5.74
C SER A 387 -2.45 -2.50 6.40
N THR A 388 -1.76 -3.43 7.05
CA THR A 388 -2.36 -4.53 7.80
C THR A 388 -2.35 -4.30 9.31
N GLN A 389 -1.70 -3.22 9.78
CA GLN A 389 -1.65 -2.88 11.20
C GLN A 389 -2.94 -2.27 11.71
N LYS A 390 -3.14 -2.25 13.05
CA LYS A 390 -4.36 -1.71 13.68
C LYS A 390 -4.28 -0.23 14.00
N LEU A 391 -3.08 0.30 14.26
CA LEU A 391 -2.89 1.70 14.64
C LEU A 391 -2.68 2.58 13.41
N HIS A 392 -3.35 3.73 13.41
CA HIS A 392 -3.45 4.77 12.43
C HIS A 392 -4.12 4.30 11.14
N ALA A 393 -3.36 3.93 10.08
CA ALA A 393 -3.95 3.47 8.82
C ALA A 393 -4.13 1.95 8.82
N ARG A 394 -5.29 1.47 8.38
CA ARG A 394 -5.58 0.05 8.13
C ARG A 394 -6.33 -0.08 6.80
N GLY A 395 -5.92 -1.01 5.94
CA GLY A 395 -6.43 -1.14 4.58
C GLY A 395 -5.71 -0.23 3.56
N PRO A 396 -6.33 0.04 2.39
CA PRO A 396 -5.75 0.89 1.36
C PRO A 396 -5.49 2.32 1.87
N MET A 397 -4.24 2.79 1.70
CA MET A 397 -3.79 4.07 2.23
C MET A 397 -3.86 5.17 1.16
N GLY A 398 -5.03 5.77 1.00
CA GLY A 398 -5.22 7.00 0.23
C GLY A 398 -4.81 8.26 1.00
N LEU A 399 -5.29 9.43 0.55
CA LEU A 399 -4.93 10.74 1.12
C LEU A 399 -5.21 10.87 2.62
N GLN A 400 -6.31 10.28 3.11
CA GLN A 400 -6.68 10.35 4.53
C GLN A 400 -5.63 9.69 5.43
N ALA A 401 -5.02 8.60 4.99
CA ALA A 401 -3.97 7.89 5.72
C ALA A 401 -2.67 8.70 5.86
N LEU A 402 -2.48 9.75 5.06
CA LEU A 402 -1.34 10.66 5.11
C LEU A 402 -1.60 11.93 5.96
N THR A 403 -2.65 11.89 6.77
CA THR A 403 -3.01 12.97 7.70
C THR A 403 -3.15 12.44 9.12
N SER A 404 -2.97 13.34 10.08
CA SER A 404 -3.33 13.15 11.48
C SER A 404 -4.43 14.15 11.84
N TYR A 405 -4.62 14.41 13.12
CA TYR A 405 -5.55 15.45 13.58
C TYR A 405 -4.96 16.27 14.69
N LYS A 406 -5.50 17.50 14.85
CA LYS A 406 -5.30 18.30 16.06
C LYS A 406 -6.61 18.97 16.48
N TYR A 407 -6.67 19.39 17.72
CA TYR A 407 -7.83 20.10 18.27
C TYR A 407 -7.64 21.61 18.16
N PHE A 408 -8.66 22.28 17.61
CA PHE A 408 -8.78 23.74 17.59
C PHE A 408 -9.83 24.09 18.64
N VAL A 409 -9.41 24.85 19.65
CA VAL A 409 -10.27 25.20 20.78
C VAL A 409 -10.56 26.70 20.74
N PHE A 410 -11.81 27.04 20.58
CA PHE A 410 -12.29 28.43 20.55
C PHE A 410 -12.96 28.76 21.86
N GLY A 411 -12.54 29.84 22.49
CA GLY A 411 -13.07 30.32 23.75
C GLY A 411 -13.25 31.85 23.75
N THR A 412 -13.87 32.34 24.80
CA THR A 412 -14.11 33.78 25.07
C THR A 412 -13.56 34.19 26.43
N GLY A 413 -12.52 33.50 26.93
CA GLY A 413 -11.89 33.81 28.22
C GLY A 413 -12.16 32.80 29.33
N GLN A 414 -12.64 31.58 28.98
CA GLN A 414 -12.86 30.52 29.95
C GLN A 414 -11.57 30.11 30.66
N ILE A 415 -11.65 29.97 31.97
CA ILE A 415 -10.59 29.41 32.82
C ILE A 415 -11.06 28.12 33.48
N ARG A 416 -10.11 27.24 33.80
CA ARG A 416 -10.39 26.03 34.57
C ARG A 416 -10.38 26.39 36.07
N SER A 417 -11.48 26.10 36.75
CA SER A 417 -11.61 26.19 38.22
C SER A 417 -11.02 24.96 38.91
#